data_904f91c6c3d07a5b98f91afcffd8c197
#
_entry.id   904f91c6c3d07a5b98f91afcffd8c197
#
_cell.length_a   1.000
_cell.length_b   1.000
_cell.length_c   1.000
_cell.angle_alpha   90.00
_cell.angle_beta   90.00
_cell.angle_gamma   90.00
#
_symmetry.space_group_name_H-M   'P 1'
#
loop_
_entity.id
_entity.type
_entity.pdbx_description
1 polymer ?
#
loop_
_entity_poly.entity_id
_entity_poly.type
_entity_poly.pdbx_seq_one_letter_code
_entity_poly.pdbx_strand_id
1 'polypeptide(L)'
;MTTEAIQRQITMQAVESKQLASIGHHAESNTLAIQFKGWDGKPGSVYHYANFTAADFKAFQDAESKGSFFGKNIKKNTEKYPYTRIS
;
A
#
# COMPACT_ATOMS: atom_id res chain seq x y z
N MET A 1 -16.21 5.72 -9.13
CA MET A 1 -16.37 4.69 -8.08
C MET A 1 -16.04 5.28 -6.71
N THR A 2 -16.70 4.75 -5.69
CA THR A 2 -16.37 5.15 -4.33
C THR A 2 -15.08 4.48 -3.87
N THR A 3 -14.42 5.06 -2.86
CA THR A 3 -13.21 4.46 -2.27
C THR A 3 -13.49 3.04 -1.77
N GLU A 4 -14.67 2.81 -1.20
CA GLU A 4 -15.06 1.49 -0.71
C GLU A 4 -15.12 0.46 -1.83
N ALA A 5 -15.67 0.82 -3.00
CA ALA A 5 -15.73 -0.08 -4.15
C ALA A 5 -14.33 -0.40 -4.66
N ILE A 6 -13.43 0.59 -4.73
CA ILE A 6 -12.04 0.38 -5.13
C ILE A 6 -11.35 -0.58 -4.16
N GLN A 7 -11.55 -0.39 -2.85
CA GLN A 7 -10.95 -1.26 -1.84
C GLN A 7 -11.37 -2.72 -2.01
N ARG A 8 -12.64 -2.97 -2.35
CA ARG A 8 -13.15 -4.32 -2.57
C ARG A 8 -12.54 -4.98 -3.80
N GLN A 9 -12.14 -4.18 -4.79
CA GLN A 9 -11.54 -4.69 -6.02
C GLN A 9 -10.05 -4.97 -5.87
N ILE A 10 -9.42 -4.46 -4.81
CA ILE A 10 -8.00 -4.64 -4.59
C ILE A 10 -7.77 -5.94 -3.79
N THR A 11 -7.10 -6.89 -4.44
CA THR A 11 -6.70 -8.11 -3.76
C THR A 11 -5.45 -7.84 -2.94
N MET A 12 -5.56 -8.03 -1.63
CA MET A 12 -4.44 -7.82 -0.71
C MET A 12 -3.63 -9.09 -0.58
N GLN A 13 -2.30 -8.94 -0.62
CA GLN A 13 -1.35 -10.03 -0.46
C GLN A 13 -0.57 -9.83 0.82
N ALA A 14 -0.51 -10.87 1.66
CA ALA A 14 0.30 -10.82 2.88
C ALA A 14 1.77 -10.70 2.51
N VAL A 15 2.51 -9.89 3.26
CA VAL A 15 3.95 -9.71 3.07
C VAL A 15 4.69 -9.92 4.38
N GLU A 16 5.95 -10.31 4.28
CA GLU A 16 6.82 -10.43 5.45
C GLU A 16 7.50 -9.09 5.69
N SER A 17 7.01 -8.38 6.69
CA SER A 17 7.54 -7.06 7.05
C SER A 17 7.23 -6.80 8.52
N LYS A 18 8.08 -6.04 9.18
CA LYS A 18 7.83 -5.61 10.55
C LYS A 18 6.72 -4.57 10.65
N GLN A 19 6.50 -3.82 9.58
CA GLN A 19 5.55 -2.70 9.56
C GLN A 19 4.29 -2.98 8.75
N LEU A 20 4.40 -3.78 7.70
CA LEU A 20 3.31 -3.99 6.74
C LEU A 20 2.72 -5.39 6.89
N ALA A 21 1.40 -5.47 6.96
CA ALA A 21 0.69 -6.75 7.01
C ALA A 21 0.39 -7.27 5.60
N SER A 22 -0.08 -6.40 4.72
CA SER A 22 -0.42 -6.78 3.35
C SER A 22 -0.36 -5.57 2.42
N ILE A 23 -0.25 -5.84 1.13
CA ILE A 23 -0.25 -4.82 0.08
C ILE A 23 -1.12 -5.27 -1.07
N GLY A 24 -1.63 -4.31 -1.85
CA GLY A 24 -2.41 -4.60 -3.05
C GLY A 24 -2.33 -3.43 -4.02
N HIS A 25 -2.79 -3.64 -5.26
CA HIS A 25 -2.72 -2.62 -6.29
C HIS A 25 -3.94 -2.70 -7.21
N HIS A 26 -4.49 -1.54 -7.56
CA HIS A 26 -5.57 -1.41 -8.53
C HIS A 26 -5.03 -0.67 -9.74
N ALA A 27 -4.77 -1.42 -10.82
CA ALA A 27 -4.09 -0.88 -12.00
C ALA A 27 -4.89 0.21 -12.73
N GLU A 28 -6.19 0.05 -12.81
CA GLU A 28 -7.03 1.03 -13.53
C GLU A 28 -6.98 2.42 -12.91
N SER A 29 -6.88 2.50 -11.59
CA SER A 29 -6.83 3.77 -10.87
C SER A 29 -5.44 4.13 -10.38
N ASN A 30 -4.43 3.31 -10.65
CA ASN A 30 -3.06 3.48 -10.14
C ASN A 30 -3.06 3.69 -8.63
N THR A 31 -3.81 2.84 -7.91
CA THR A 31 -3.95 2.94 -6.46
C THR A 31 -3.19 1.82 -5.78
N LEU A 32 -2.31 2.19 -4.86
CA LEU A 32 -1.64 1.24 -3.97
C LEU A 32 -2.44 1.15 -2.68
N ALA A 33 -2.75 -0.06 -2.24
CA ALA A 33 -3.37 -0.29 -0.94
C ALA A 33 -2.34 -0.92 0.00
N ILE A 34 -2.21 -0.40 1.20
CA ILE A 34 -1.32 -0.94 2.22
C ILE A 34 -2.09 -1.12 3.51
N GLN A 35 -2.00 -2.31 4.11
CA GLN A 35 -2.46 -2.54 5.47
C GLN A 35 -1.24 -2.63 6.38
N PHE A 36 -1.16 -1.76 7.35
CA PHE A 36 -0.07 -1.74 8.31
C PHE A 36 -0.32 -2.70 9.46
N LYS A 37 0.73 -3.15 10.11
CA LYS A 37 0.61 -3.90 11.36
C LYS A 37 0.40 -2.93 12.51
N GLY A 38 -0.48 -3.29 13.43
CA GLY A 38 -0.59 -2.59 14.70
C GLY A 38 0.61 -2.88 15.59
N TRP A 39 0.69 -2.16 16.71
CA TRP A 39 1.78 -2.35 17.67
C TRP A 39 1.81 -3.76 18.27
N ASP A 40 0.69 -4.46 18.24
CA ASP A 40 0.56 -5.84 18.72
C ASP A 40 0.86 -6.89 17.64
N GLY A 41 1.28 -6.45 16.46
CA GLY A 41 1.57 -7.32 15.32
C GLY A 41 0.37 -7.77 14.53
N LYS A 42 -0.84 -7.39 14.92
CA LYS A 42 -2.07 -7.73 14.21
C LYS A 42 -2.33 -6.74 13.07
N PRO A 43 -3.13 -7.13 12.03
CA PRO A 43 -3.47 -6.20 10.97
C PRO A 43 -4.15 -4.94 11.53
N GLY A 44 -3.68 -3.80 11.08
CA GLY A 44 -4.16 -2.49 11.53
C GLY A 44 -4.81 -1.70 10.40
N SER A 45 -4.49 -0.41 10.32
CA SER A 45 -5.13 0.52 9.38
C SER A 45 -4.78 0.21 7.94
N VAL A 46 -5.73 0.49 7.04
CA VAL A 46 -5.55 0.38 5.58
C VAL A 46 -5.49 1.79 5.00
N TYR A 47 -4.51 2.02 4.12
CA TYR A 47 -4.34 3.29 3.42
C TYR A 47 -4.28 3.06 1.91
N HIS A 48 -4.83 4.01 1.15
CA HIS A 48 -4.71 4.02 -0.31
C HIS A 48 -3.80 5.19 -0.73
N TYR A 49 -2.86 4.90 -1.62
CA TYR A 49 -1.93 5.89 -2.16
C TYR A 49 -2.21 6.04 -3.65
N ALA A 50 -2.37 7.29 -4.11
CA ALA A 50 -2.67 7.58 -5.52
C ALA A 50 -1.39 7.64 -6.36
N ASN A 51 -1.55 7.59 -7.68
CA ASN A 51 -0.47 7.75 -8.66
C ASN A 51 0.62 6.68 -8.57
N PHE A 52 0.28 5.50 -8.04
CA PHE A 52 1.20 4.38 -7.92
C PHE A 52 0.95 3.43 -9.08
N THR A 53 1.86 3.42 -10.06
CA THR A 53 1.68 2.64 -11.28
C THR A 53 1.95 1.15 -11.06
N ALA A 54 1.57 0.31 -12.04
CA ALA A 54 1.87 -1.12 -11.99
C ALA A 54 3.38 -1.38 -11.95
N ALA A 55 4.18 -0.56 -12.64
CA ALA A 55 5.64 -0.66 -12.59
C ALA A 55 6.18 -0.35 -11.20
N ASP A 56 5.62 0.68 -10.54
CA ASP A 56 5.97 1.02 -9.16
C ASP A 56 5.62 -0.12 -8.22
N PHE A 57 4.47 -0.74 -8.42
CA PHE A 57 4.03 -1.87 -7.60
C PHE A 57 4.95 -3.07 -7.74
N LYS A 58 5.38 -3.36 -8.96
CA LYS A 58 6.33 -4.44 -9.21
C LYS A 58 7.65 -4.19 -8.47
N ALA A 59 8.17 -2.97 -8.53
CA ALA A 59 9.38 -2.60 -7.81
C ALA A 59 9.20 -2.79 -6.30
N PHE A 60 8.03 -2.44 -5.77
CA PHE A 60 7.70 -2.63 -4.36
C PHE A 60 7.67 -4.11 -4.00
N GLN A 61 7.02 -4.93 -4.83
CA GLN A 61 6.95 -6.38 -4.61
C GLN A 61 8.33 -7.03 -4.64
N ASP A 62 9.22 -6.56 -5.50
CA ASP A 62 10.57 -7.11 -5.67
C ASP A 62 11.57 -6.60 -4.64
N ALA A 63 11.21 -5.61 -3.84
CA ALA A 63 12.10 -5.06 -2.83
C ALA A 63 12.40 -6.08 -1.74
N GLU A 64 13.66 -6.16 -1.33
CA GLU A 64 14.07 -7.06 -0.24
C GLU A 64 13.38 -6.70 1.08
N SER A 65 13.22 -5.41 1.34
CA SER A 65 12.52 -4.92 2.51
C SER A 65 11.37 -4.01 2.07
N LYS A 66 10.13 -4.49 2.24
CA LYS A 66 8.94 -3.71 1.92
C LYS A 66 8.83 -2.47 2.80
N GLY A 67 9.16 -2.61 4.07
CA GLY A 67 9.14 -1.49 5.01
C GLY A 67 10.13 -0.39 4.62
N SER A 68 11.34 -0.77 4.23
CA SER A 68 12.36 0.19 3.79
C SER A 68 11.95 0.87 2.49
N PHE A 69 11.42 0.12 1.53
CA PHE A 69 10.94 0.69 0.27
C PHE A 69 9.84 1.71 0.53
N PHE A 70 8.88 1.37 1.37
CA PHE A 70 7.80 2.28 1.74
C PHE A 70 8.35 3.55 2.38
N GLY A 71 9.24 3.42 3.35
CA GLY A 71 9.80 4.56 4.06
C GLY A 71 10.58 5.51 3.16
N LYS A 72 11.36 4.96 2.21
CA LYS A 72 12.22 5.75 1.33
C LYS A 72 11.50 6.33 0.13
N ASN A 73 10.54 5.60 -0.44
CA ASN A 73 9.98 5.94 -1.76
C ASN A 73 8.52 6.40 -1.70
N ILE A 74 7.78 6.04 -0.67
CA ILE A 74 6.35 6.34 -0.60
C ILE A 74 6.06 7.35 0.51
N LYS A 75 6.46 7.04 1.73
CA LYS A 75 6.19 7.89 2.89
C LYS A 75 6.76 9.30 2.75
N LYS A 76 7.94 9.43 2.15
CA LYS A 76 8.61 10.72 1.96
C LYS A 76 8.14 11.47 0.72
N ASN A 77 7.32 10.85 -0.12
CA ASN A 77 6.86 11.41 -1.39
C ASN A 77 5.33 11.59 -1.41
N THR A 78 4.78 12.19 -0.36
CA THR A 78 3.32 12.37 -0.28
C THR A 78 2.79 13.35 -1.31
N GLU A 79 3.64 14.17 -1.92
CA GLU A 79 3.25 15.02 -3.03
C GLU A 79 2.99 14.19 -4.30
N LYS A 80 3.82 13.18 -4.54
CA LYS A 80 3.67 12.28 -5.69
C LYS A 80 2.62 11.20 -5.40
N TYR A 81 2.59 10.71 -4.16
CA TYR A 81 1.69 9.64 -3.74
C TYR A 81 0.81 10.10 -2.57
N PRO A 82 -0.17 10.99 -2.84
CA PRO A 82 -1.09 11.39 -1.78
C PRO A 82 -1.87 10.20 -1.27
N TYR A 83 -2.17 10.18 0.02
CA TYR A 83 -2.80 9.02 0.65
C TYR A 83 -4.12 9.39 1.30
N THR A 84 -4.97 8.35 1.44
CA THR A 84 -6.23 8.43 2.17
C THR A 84 -6.32 7.23 3.10
N ARG A 85 -6.66 7.46 4.35
CA ARG A 85 -6.91 6.37 5.30
C ARG A 85 -8.28 5.76 5.01
N ILE A 86 -8.32 4.43 4.84
CA ILE A 86 -9.55 3.72 4.51
C ILE A 86 -10.19 3.10 5.76
N SER A 87 -9.37 2.58 6.64
CA SER A 87 -9.89 1.97 7.86
C SER A 87 -8.95 2.07 9.05
#